data_e9ba13def3c10d743d086c69f9070975
#
_entry.id   e9ba13def3c10d743d086c69f9070975
#
_cell.length_a   1.000
_cell.length_b   1.000
_cell.length_c   1.000
_cell.angle_alpha   90.00
_cell.angle_beta   90.00
_cell.angle_gamma   90.00
#
_symmetry.space_group_name_H-M   'P 1'
#
loop_
_entity.id
_entity.type
_entity.pdbx_description
1 polymer ?
#
loop_
_entity_poly.entity_id
_entity_poly.type
_entity_poly.pdbx_seq_one_letter_code
_entity_poly.pdbx_strand_id
1 'polypeptide(L)'
;MRFVTKTIHAYLDYPVAIGLIAMPFLFGLGADNALAFWLSVATGVAAFGLTVLTDHHLGLIRVLPYSLHLAVDGLVGVVFVVAPFVLGFTGLDFWYYALLGATVLLVVGLHQPEDAALSA
;
A
#
# COMPACT_ATOMS: atom_id res chain seq x y z
N MET A 1 -3.23 19.82 0.69
CA MET A 1 -2.21 19.90 1.76
C MET A 1 -1.36 18.63 1.73
N ARG A 2 -0.05 18.78 1.77
CA ARG A 2 0.88 17.65 1.72
C ARG A 2 1.69 17.60 3.01
N PHE A 3 1.37 16.67 3.88
CA PHE A 3 2.04 16.52 5.17
C PHE A 3 2.69 15.14 5.37
N VAL A 4 2.47 14.19 4.45
CA VAL A 4 3.06 12.85 4.55
C VAL A 4 4.47 12.92 3.99
N THR A 5 5.45 13.04 4.89
CA THR A 5 6.87 13.05 4.52
C THR A 5 7.35 11.63 4.24
N LYS A 6 8.55 11.51 3.66
CA LYS A 6 9.23 10.23 3.44
C LYS A 6 9.34 9.42 4.74
N THR A 7 9.64 10.07 5.85
CA THR A 7 9.74 9.43 7.17
C THR A 7 8.39 8.93 7.66
N ILE A 8 7.34 9.77 7.57
CA ILE A 8 5.98 9.37 7.96
C ILE A 8 5.52 8.17 7.11
N HIS A 9 5.74 8.22 5.80
CA HIS A 9 5.37 7.14 4.90
C HIS A 9 6.09 5.85 5.29
N ALA A 10 7.38 5.92 5.62
CA ALA A 10 8.16 4.76 6.04
C ALA A 10 7.60 4.09 7.29
N TYR A 11 7.11 4.87 8.26
CA TYR A 11 6.45 4.32 9.44
C TYR A 11 5.11 3.65 9.15
N LEU A 12 4.44 4.01 8.05
CA LEU A 12 3.18 3.41 7.63
C LEU A 12 3.38 2.13 6.81
N ASP A 13 4.48 2.01 6.09
CA ASP A 13 4.70 0.95 5.11
C ASP A 13 4.73 -0.45 5.73
N TYR A 14 5.45 -0.62 6.84
CA TYR A 14 5.54 -1.94 7.49
C TYR A 14 4.20 -2.38 8.08
N PRO A 15 3.48 -1.57 8.86
CA PRO A 15 2.15 -1.95 9.34
C PRO A 15 1.16 -2.24 8.23
N VAL A 16 1.18 -1.47 7.14
CA VAL A 16 0.29 -1.70 6.00
C VAL A 16 0.63 -3.01 5.31
N ALA A 17 1.92 -3.29 5.07
CA ALA A 17 2.34 -4.56 4.45
C ALA A 17 1.93 -5.76 5.30
N ILE A 18 2.15 -5.68 6.61
CA ILE A 18 1.76 -6.74 7.55
C ILE A 18 0.24 -6.89 7.55
N GLY A 19 -0.51 -5.79 7.54
CA GLY A 19 -1.97 -5.81 7.48
C GLY A 19 -2.49 -6.46 6.20
N LEU A 20 -1.87 -6.17 5.06
CA LEU A 20 -2.24 -6.79 3.77
C LEU A 20 -2.08 -8.31 3.79
N ILE A 21 -1.10 -8.82 4.53
CA ILE A 21 -0.88 -10.25 4.68
C ILE A 21 -1.85 -10.84 5.70
N ALA A 22 -2.03 -10.18 6.84
CA ALA A 22 -2.78 -10.73 7.99
C ALA A 22 -4.30 -10.58 7.85
N MET A 23 -4.79 -9.47 7.31
CA MET A 23 -6.24 -9.18 7.27
C MET A 23 -7.04 -10.22 6.48
N PRO A 24 -6.56 -10.76 5.34
CA PRO A 24 -7.28 -11.83 4.66
C PRO A 24 -7.56 -13.04 5.54
N PHE A 25 -6.64 -13.40 6.42
CA PHE A 25 -6.81 -14.51 7.37
C PHE A 25 -7.78 -14.13 8.49
N LEU A 26 -7.62 -12.92 9.05
CA LEU A 26 -8.41 -12.48 10.21
C LEU A 26 -9.88 -12.24 9.85
N PHE A 27 -10.15 -11.70 8.69
CA PHE A 27 -11.51 -11.36 8.26
C PHE A 27 -12.15 -12.38 7.31
N GLY A 28 -11.41 -13.43 6.94
CA GLY A 28 -11.93 -14.43 6.03
C GLY A 28 -12.19 -13.91 4.63
N LEU A 29 -11.30 -13.03 4.13
CA LEU A 29 -11.45 -12.51 2.77
C LEU A 29 -11.37 -13.64 1.75
N GLY A 30 -12.07 -13.48 0.63
CA GLY A 30 -11.99 -14.44 -0.47
C GLY A 30 -12.91 -15.64 -0.31
N ALA A 31 -13.91 -15.60 0.58
CA ALA A 31 -14.87 -16.68 0.73
C ALA A 31 -15.65 -16.92 -0.57
N ASP A 32 -16.02 -15.83 -1.26
CA ASP A 32 -16.75 -15.90 -2.54
C ASP A 32 -15.80 -15.89 -3.75
N ASN A 33 -14.66 -15.23 -3.63
CA ASN A 33 -13.69 -15.10 -4.71
C ASN A 33 -12.28 -15.16 -4.13
N ALA A 34 -11.60 -16.27 -4.36
CA ALA A 34 -10.25 -16.51 -3.80
C ALA A 34 -9.22 -15.44 -4.20
N LEU A 35 -9.44 -14.71 -5.30
CA LEU A 35 -8.56 -13.62 -5.72
C LEU A 35 -8.53 -12.50 -4.69
N ALA A 36 -9.63 -12.25 -3.95
CA ALA A 36 -9.65 -11.24 -2.90
C ALA A 36 -8.68 -11.59 -1.76
N PHE A 37 -8.50 -12.86 -1.46
CA PHE A 37 -7.53 -13.33 -0.48
C PHE A 37 -6.10 -13.21 -1.01
N TRP A 38 -5.83 -13.84 -2.15
CA TRP A 38 -4.47 -13.99 -2.66
C TRP A 38 -3.87 -12.69 -3.18
N LEU A 39 -4.68 -11.82 -3.79
CA LEU A 39 -4.19 -10.51 -4.25
C LEU A 39 -3.69 -9.68 -3.05
N SER A 40 -4.41 -9.70 -1.94
CA SER A 40 -3.99 -8.98 -0.73
C SER A 40 -2.70 -9.55 -0.15
N VAL A 41 -2.62 -10.88 0.00
CA VAL A 41 -1.41 -11.53 0.55
C VAL A 41 -0.20 -11.25 -0.36
N ALA A 42 -0.35 -11.45 -1.66
CA ALA A 42 0.74 -11.23 -2.61
C ALA A 42 1.19 -9.76 -2.61
N THR A 43 0.25 -8.83 -2.56
CA THR A 43 0.57 -7.39 -2.49
C THR A 43 1.29 -7.07 -1.19
N GLY A 44 0.87 -7.65 -0.08
CA GLY A 44 1.52 -7.44 1.22
C GLY A 44 2.96 -7.94 1.25
N VAL A 45 3.21 -9.13 0.69
CA VAL A 45 4.57 -9.68 0.59
C VAL A 45 5.43 -8.78 -0.28
N ALA A 46 4.92 -8.36 -1.44
CA ALA A 46 5.64 -7.48 -2.35
C ALA A 46 5.90 -6.11 -1.70
N ALA A 47 4.92 -5.56 -0.99
CA ALA A 47 5.05 -4.28 -0.30
C ALA A 47 6.09 -4.35 0.83
N PHE A 48 6.11 -5.45 1.57
CA PHE A 48 7.11 -5.66 2.63
C PHE A 48 8.52 -5.69 2.04
N GLY A 49 8.73 -6.47 0.98
CA GLY A 49 10.01 -6.53 0.27
C GLY A 49 10.42 -5.19 -0.30
N LEU A 50 9.48 -4.47 -0.92
CA LEU A 50 9.73 -3.15 -1.45
C LEU A 50 10.16 -2.16 -0.36
N THR A 51 9.51 -2.20 0.80
CA THR A 51 9.83 -1.33 1.94
C THR A 51 11.24 -1.62 2.47
N VAL A 52 11.60 -2.89 2.60
CA VAL A 52 12.94 -3.32 3.04
C VAL A 52 14.01 -2.80 2.09
N LEU A 53 13.74 -2.78 0.78
CA LEU A 53 14.70 -2.42 -0.26
C LEU A 53 14.70 -0.94 -0.64
N THR A 54 13.77 -0.15 -0.13
CA THR A 54 13.65 1.26 -0.50
C THR A 54 14.62 2.13 0.27
N ASP A 55 15.16 3.13 -0.42
CA ASP A 55 16.05 4.14 0.17
C ASP A 55 15.20 5.16 0.96
N HIS A 56 14.83 4.79 2.17
CA HIS A 56 14.23 5.67 3.16
C HIS A 56 14.69 5.24 4.56
N HIS A 57 14.26 5.99 5.58
CA HIS A 57 14.76 5.88 6.95
C HIS A 57 14.70 4.46 7.53
N LEU A 58 13.66 3.68 7.19
CA LEU A 58 13.44 2.33 7.71
C LEU A 58 13.81 1.22 6.73
N GLY A 59 14.37 1.55 5.57
CA GLY A 59 14.85 0.53 4.63
C GLY A 59 16.09 -0.17 5.16
N LEU A 60 16.12 -1.51 5.09
CA LEU A 60 17.25 -2.31 5.56
C LEU A 60 18.35 -2.40 4.51
N ILE A 61 17.98 -2.55 3.24
CA ILE A 61 18.89 -2.56 2.09
C ILE A 61 18.39 -1.48 1.13
N ARG A 62 19.02 -0.32 1.16
CA ARG A 62 18.52 0.89 0.51
C ARG A 62 18.98 0.98 -0.94
N VAL A 63 18.50 0.09 -1.80
CA VAL A 63 18.90 0.01 -3.21
C VAL A 63 17.85 0.58 -4.18
N LEU A 64 16.57 0.70 -3.77
CA LEU A 64 15.52 1.21 -4.63
C LEU A 64 15.23 2.68 -4.35
N PRO A 65 15.10 3.53 -5.39
CA PRO A 65 14.71 4.93 -5.19
C PRO A 65 13.36 5.05 -4.50
N TYR A 66 13.22 6.03 -3.62
CA TYR A 66 11.95 6.29 -2.96
C TYR A 66 10.84 6.64 -3.94
N SER A 67 11.17 7.35 -5.02
CA SER A 67 10.20 7.69 -6.07
C SER A 67 9.60 6.45 -6.73
N LEU A 68 10.38 5.40 -6.90
CA LEU A 68 9.87 4.12 -7.41
C LEU A 68 8.89 3.49 -6.44
N HIS A 69 9.23 3.47 -5.14
CA HIS A 69 8.33 2.98 -4.09
C HIS A 69 6.99 3.72 -4.13
N LEU A 70 7.04 5.04 -4.20
CA LEU A 70 5.84 5.87 -4.21
C LEU A 70 4.98 5.61 -5.46
N ALA A 71 5.63 5.43 -6.61
CA ALA A 71 4.93 5.10 -7.86
C ALA A 71 4.23 3.74 -7.77
N VAL A 72 4.89 2.74 -7.18
CA VAL A 72 4.30 1.41 -6.98
C VAL A 72 3.12 1.49 -6.02
N ASP A 73 3.23 2.26 -4.93
CA ASP A 73 2.12 2.46 -4.00
C ASP A 73 0.91 3.08 -4.69
N GLY A 74 1.12 4.08 -5.55
CA GLY A 74 0.05 4.68 -6.33
C GLY A 74 -0.62 3.66 -7.26
N LEU A 75 0.17 2.83 -7.92
CA LEU A 75 -0.34 1.76 -8.77
C LEU A 75 -1.16 0.75 -7.98
N VAL A 76 -0.67 0.32 -6.82
CA VAL A 76 -1.40 -0.59 -5.92
C VAL A 76 -2.72 0.03 -5.49
N GLY A 77 -2.72 1.31 -5.13
CA GLY A 77 -3.94 2.02 -4.75
C GLY A 77 -4.98 2.01 -5.86
N VAL A 78 -4.58 2.28 -7.09
CA VAL A 78 -5.47 2.24 -8.26
C VAL A 78 -6.00 0.82 -8.48
N VAL A 79 -5.12 -0.19 -8.45
CA VAL A 79 -5.51 -1.59 -8.63
C VAL A 79 -6.54 -2.00 -7.57
N PHE A 80 -6.33 -1.63 -6.31
CA PHE A 80 -7.24 -1.98 -5.21
C PHE A 80 -8.61 -1.32 -5.34
N VAL A 81 -8.67 -0.07 -5.79
CA VAL A 81 -9.95 0.61 -6.04
C VAL A 81 -10.70 -0.03 -7.21
N VAL A 82 -9.98 -0.41 -8.26
CA VAL A 82 -10.58 -0.98 -9.48
C VAL A 82 -10.93 -2.46 -9.33
N ALA A 83 -10.14 -3.22 -8.58
CA ALA A 83 -10.28 -4.68 -8.46
C ALA A 83 -11.69 -5.15 -8.07
N PRO A 84 -12.40 -4.54 -7.11
CA PRO A 84 -13.75 -4.97 -6.76
C PRO A 84 -14.72 -4.94 -7.94
N PHE A 85 -14.58 -3.96 -8.81
CA PHE A 85 -15.46 -3.80 -9.98
C PHE A 85 -15.10 -4.77 -11.10
N VAL A 86 -13.81 -4.93 -11.38
CA VAL A 86 -13.33 -5.78 -12.47
C VAL A 86 -13.42 -7.27 -12.10
N LEU A 87 -13.10 -7.61 -10.85
CA LEU A 87 -13.07 -9.01 -10.39
C LEU A 87 -14.36 -9.44 -9.72
N GLY A 88 -15.33 -8.54 -9.57
CA GLY A 88 -16.64 -8.86 -9.01
C GLY A 88 -16.63 -9.14 -7.52
N PHE A 89 -15.77 -8.46 -6.74
CA PHE A 89 -15.77 -8.61 -5.29
C PHE A 89 -17.05 -8.05 -4.69
N THR A 90 -17.58 -8.71 -3.67
CA THR A 90 -18.81 -8.32 -2.97
C THR A 90 -18.59 -8.31 -1.47
N GLY A 91 -19.52 -7.69 -0.75
CA GLY A 91 -19.52 -7.69 0.72
C GLY A 91 -18.23 -7.13 1.31
N LEU A 92 -17.65 -7.86 2.25
CA LEU A 92 -16.44 -7.44 2.96
C LEU A 92 -15.24 -7.31 2.01
N ASP A 93 -15.12 -8.21 1.02
CA ASP A 93 -14.04 -8.13 0.02
C ASP A 93 -14.09 -6.81 -0.73
N PHE A 94 -15.29 -6.39 -1.18
CA PHE A 94 -15.47 -5.12 -1.86
C PHE A 94 -14.99 -3.94 -1.01
N TRP A 95 -15.47 -3.85 0.21
CA TRP A 95 -15.17 -2.70 1.09
C TRP A 95 -13.70 -2.69 1.52
N TYR A 96 -13.13 -3.84 1.77
CA TYR A 96 -11.71 -3.95 2.11
C TYR A 96 -10.84 -3.32 1.01
N TYR A 97 -11.04 -3.74 -0.24
CA TYR A 97 -10.26 -3.24 -1.37
C TYR A 97 -10.55 -1.77 -1.68
N ALA A 98 -11.81 -1.38 -1.67
CA ALA A 98 -12.21 0.00 -1.97
C ALA A 98 -11.64 0.98 -0.95
N LEU A 99 -11.80 0.69 0.35
CA LEU A 99 -11.34 1.58 1.40
C LEU A 99 -9.82 1.60 1.51
N LEU A 100 -9.18 0.44 1.38
CA LEU A 100 -7.73 0.36 1.47
C LEU A 100 -7.06 1.06 0.27
N GLY A 101 -7.57 0.81 -0.94
CA GLY A 101 -7.08 1.48 -2.14
C GLY A 101 -7.25 2.99 -2.08
N ALA A 102 -8.41 3.46 -1.64
CA ALA A 102 -8.67 4.89 -1.47
C ALA A 102 -7.72 5.51 -0.43
N THR A 103 -7.47 4.80 0.67
CA THR A 103 -6.54 5.26 1.72
C THR A 103 -5.11 5.36 1.18
N VAL A 104 -4.65 4.36 0.44
CA VAL A 104 -3.31 4.37 -0.16
C VAL A 104 -3.17 5.55 -1.13
N LEU A 105 -4.18 5.78 -1.98
CA LEU A 105 -4.16 6.91 -2.92
C LEU A 105 -4.15 8.25 -2.19
N LEU A 106 -4.89 8.36 -1.08
CA LEU A 106 -4.89 9.56 -0.26
C LEU A 106 -3.50 9.82 0.33
N VAL A 107 -2.86 8.80 0.88
CA VAL A 107 -1.52 8.92 1.47
C VAL A 107 -0.50 9.34 0.40
N VAL A 108 -0.56 8.72 -0.78
CA VAL A 108 0.32 9.10 -1.91
C VAL A 108 0.05 10.54 -2.34
N GLY A 109 -1.22 10.95 -2.41
CA GLY A 109 -1.60 12.31 -2.79
C GLY A 109 -1.19 13.37 -1.78
N LEU A 110 -1.05 13.01 -0.50
CA LEU A 110 -0.62 13.91 0.56
C LEU A 110 0.90 13.87 0.77
N HIS A 111 1.62 13.09 -0.03
CA HIS A 111 3.07 12.95 0.10
C HIS A 111 3.77 14.28 -0.11
N GLN A 112 4.74 14.57 0.78
CA GLN A 112 5.62 15.72 0.70
C GLN A 112 7.07 15.24 0.78
N PRO A 113 7.89 15.46 -0.27
CA PRO A 113 9.30 15.11 -0.21
C PRO A 113 10.02 15.93 0.88
N GLU A 114 10.81 15.26 1.72
CA GLU A 114 11.57 15.95 2.79
C GLU A 114 12.58 16.93 2.20
N ASP A 115 13.21 16.57 1.08
CA ASP A 115 14.15 17.45 0.40
C ASP A 115 13.49 18.75 -0.06
N ALA A 116 12.27 18.68 -0.59
CA ALA A 116 11.49 19.85 -0.97
C ALA A 116 11.14 20.69 0.25
N ALA A 117 10.77 20.06 1.38
CA ALA A 117 10.48 20.75 2.63
C ALA A 117 11.70 21.47 3.17
N LEU A 118 12.89 20.86 3.07
CA LEU A 118 14.13 21.46 3.54
C LEU A 118 14.60 22.61 2.63
N SER A 119 14.29 22.58 1.35
CA SER A 119 14.66 23.61 0.41
C SER A 119 13.69 24.80 0.36
N ALA A 120 12.51 24.63 0.94
CA ALA A 120 11.52 25.69 1.01
C ALA A 120 11.81 26.62 2.17
#